data_7ef7f92d3d8d7343d9b1ca455f4113b6
#
_entry.id   7ef7f92d3d8d7343d9b1ca455f4113b6
#
_cell.length_a   1.000
_cell.length_b   1.000
_cell.length_c   1.000
_cell.angle_alpha   90.00
_cell.angle_beta   90.00
_cell.angle_gamma   90.00
#
_symmetry.space_group_name_H-M   'P 1'
#
loop_
_entity.id
_entity.type
_entity.pdbx_description
1 polymer ?
#
loop_
_entity_poly.entity_id
_entity_poly.type
_entity_poly.pdbx_seq_one_letter_code
_entity_poly.pdbx_strand_id
1 'polypeptide(L)'
;MVIRDRACTVACKSEHDIPIGVNRTHVKYIEKGIYPNSTREFSVHRCNHCEDAPCTTICPTTALFTRSDGIVDFDDDRCIGCKSCMQACPYDALYIDPDDHVAEKCNFCAHRIDIGLEPSCVVVCPEEAIVFGDLDNKDSDISQRVKNEKTTVRKQEKGAKPKL
;
A
#
# COMPACT_ATOMS: atom_id res chain seq x y z
N MET A 1 -6.20 -6.09 -15.34
CA MET A 1 -7.26 -5.05 -15.45
C MET A 1 -7.78 -4.80 -14.05
N VAL A 2 -7.71 -3.56 -13.54
CA VAL A 2 -8.25 -3.24 -12.22
C VAL A 2 -9.74 -2.99 -12.35
N ILE A 3 -10.56 -3.64 -11.53
CA ILE A 3 -12.01 -3.52 -11.55
C ILE A 3 -12.55 -2.65 -10.41
N ARG A 4 -13.79 -2.21 -10.58
CA ARG A 4 -14.49 -1.25 -9.70
C ARG A 4 -15.01 -1.86 -8.39
N ASP A 5 -14.93 -3.15 -8.19
CA ASP A 5 -15.63 -3.88 -7.11
C ASP A 5 -15.23 -3.49 -5.70
N ARG A 6 -13.99 -2.97 -5.51
CA ARG A 6 -13.42 -2.60 -4.20
C ARG A 6 -13.32 -3.76 -3.20
N ALA A 7 -13.34 -5.01 -3.66
CA ALA A 7 -13.17 -6.17 -2.78
C ALA A 7 -11.92 -6.05 -1.91
N CYS A 8 -10.80 -5.58 -2.50
CA CYS A 8 -9.55 -5.33 -1.79
C CYS A 8 -9.68 -4.31 -0.65
N THR A 9 -10.50 -3.26 -0.81
CA THR A 9 -10.73 -2.26 0.24
C THR A 9 -11.54 -2.86 1.39
N VAL A 10 -12.60 -3.61 1.08
CA VAL A 10 -13.46 -4.25 2.06
C VAL A 10 -12.71 -5.32 2.85
N ALA A 11 -11.97 -6.18 2.14
CA ALA A 11 -11.16 -7.21 2.78
C ALA A 11 -10.10 -6.62 3.72
N CYS A 12 -9.43 -5.53 3.30
CA CYS A 12 -8.46 -4.83 4.13
C CYS A 12 -9.10 -4.28 5.41
N LYS A 13 -10.31 -3.70 5.30
CA LYS A 13 -11.06 -3.21 6.47
C LYS A 13 -11.44 -4.32 7.43
N SER A 14 -11.93 -5.44 6.91
CA SER A 14 -12.33 -6.58 7.73
C SER A 14 -11.13 -7.28 8.39
N GLU A 15 -10.00 -7.36 7.69
CA GLU A 15 -8.79 -8.02 8.20
C GLU A 15 -8.11 -7.25 9.34
N HIS A 16 -8.23 -5.93 9.32
CA HIS A 16 -7.50 -5.02 10.23
C HIS A 16 -8.41 -4.17 11.11
N ASP A 17 -9.69 -4.48 11.17
CA ASP A 17 -10.71 -3.77 11.95
C ASP A 17 -10.69 -2.24 11.75
N ILE A 18 -10.42 -1.80 10.50
CA ILE A 18 -10.21 -0.38 10.18
C ILE A 18 -11.52 0.40 10.35
N PRO A 19 -11.55 1.50 11.14
CA PRO A 19 -12.75 2.30 11.38
C PRO A 19 -13.40 2.86 10.11
N ILE A 20 -14.68 3.21 10.23
CA ILE A 20 -15.42 3.87 9.15
C ILE A 20 -14.82 5.26 8.89
N GLY A 21 -14.67 5.61 7.62
CA GLY A 21 -14.13 6.91 7.19
C GLY A 21 -12.67 6.89 6.75
N VAL A 22 -11.87 5.92 7.22
CA VAL A 22 -10.45 5.77 6.84
C VAL A 22 -10.18 4.46 6.10
N ASN A 23 -9.10 4.38 5.35
CA ASN A 23 -8.78 3.20 4.55
C ASN A 23 -7.26 3.03 4.41
N ARG A 24 -6.74 1.81 4.61
CA ARG A 24 -5.35 1.43 4.29
C ARG A 24 -5.14 1.21 2.79
N THR A 25 -6.19 0.81 2.09
CA THR A 25 -6.19 0.64 0.62
C THR A 25 -7.48 1.16 0.03
N HIS A 26 -7.41 1.82 -1.12
CA HIS A 26 -8.57 2.36 -1.81
C HIS A 26 -8.36 2.40 -3.33
N VAL A 27 -9.45 2.38 -4.08
CA VAL A 27 -9.44 2.46 -5.55
C VAL A 27 -9.87 3.85 -5.98
N LYS A 28 -8.99 4.56 -6.69
CA LYS A 28 -9.31 5.84 -7.34
C LYS A 28 -9.83 5.62 -8.75
N TYR A 29 -10.80 6.43 -9.12
CA TYR A 29 -11.33 6.51 -10.50
C TYR A 29 -10.68 7.67 -11.20
N ILE A 30 -10.09 7.42 -12.36
CA ILE A 30 -9.44 8.43 -13.18
C ILE A 30 -10.18 8.47 -14.51
N GLU A 31 -10.86 9.56 -14.80
CA GLU A 31 -11.52 9.78 -16.07
C GLU A 31 -10.60 10.61 -16.98
N LYS A 32 -10.40 10.11 -18.21
CA LYS A 32 -9.55 10.73 -19.23
C LYS A 32 -10.34 10.94 -20.51
N GLY A 33 -10.01 12.03 -21.23
CA GLY A 33 -10.67 12.36 -22.49
C GLY A 33 -11.86 13.32 -22.31
N ILE A 34 -12.55 13.58 -23.44
CA ILE A 34 -13.72 14.47 -23.53
C ILE A 34 -14.85 13.67 -24.15
N TYR A 35 -16.08 13.88 -23.65
CA TYR A 35 -17.27 13.25 -24.24
C TYR A 35 -17.37 13.53 -25.76
N PRO A 36 -17.68 12.51 -26.60
CA PRO A 36 -18.06 11.13 -26.25
C PRO A 36 -16.89 10.14 -26.07
N ASN A 37 -15.65 10.55 -26.26
CA ASN A 37 -14.46 9.69 -26.26
C ASN A 37 -13.77 9.66 -24.88
N SER A 38 -14.55 9.57 -23.80
CA SER A 38 -14.01 9.44 -22.46
C SER A 38 -13.71 7.99 -22.09
N THR A 39 -12.58 7.77 -21.41
CA THR A 39 -12.18 6.47 -20.86
C THR A 39 -12.04 6.57 -19.35
N ARG A 40 -12.28 5.47 -18.64
CA ARG A 40 -12.13 5.41 -17.18
C ARG A 40 -11.11 4.36 -16.81
N GLU A 41 -10.13 4.79 -16.03
CA GLU A 41 -9.10 3.94 -15.43
C GLU A 41 -9.34 3.80 -13.93
N PHE A 42 -8.91 2.66 -13.37
CA PHE A 42 -8.96 2.39 -11.94
C PHE A 42 -7.54 2.20 -11.43
N SER A 43 -7.20 2.86 -10.32
CA SER A 43 -5.88 2.76 -9.71
C SER A 43 -6.02 2.40 -8.25
N VAL A 44 -5.38 1.30 -7.84
CA VAL A 44 -5.28 0.89 -6.43
C VAL A 44 -4.23 1.75 -5.75
N HIS A 45 -4.61 2.39 -4.65
CA HIS A 45 -3.76 3.22 -3.83
C HIS A 45 -3.58 2.60 -2.44
N ARG A 46 -2.34 2.39 -2.06
CA ARG A 46 -1.91 1.88 -0.75
C ARG A 46 -0.46 2.28 -0.49
N CYS A 47 0.09 1.92 0.66
CA CYS A 47 1.52 2.09 0.91
C CYS A 47 2.34 1.31 -0.13
N ASN A 48 3.41 1.92 -0.62
CA ASN A 48 4.31 1.33 -1.61
C ASN A 48 5.55 0.69 -0.97
N HIS A 49 5.63 0.61 0.36
CA HIS A 49 6.75 0.02 1.10
C HIS A 49 8.11 0.42 0.52
N CYS A 50 8.33 1.74 0.41
CA CYS A 50 9.50 2.33 -0.23
C CYS A 50 10.81 1.81 0.35
N GLU A 51 11.84 1.66 -0.48
CA GLU A 51 13.18 1.31 -0.03
C GLU A 51 13.77 2.48 0.80
N ASP A 52 13.67 3.70 0.28
CA ASP A 52 14.05 4.93 0.98
C ASP A 52 12.76 5.57 1.55
N ALA A 53 12.20 4.99 2.60
CA ALA A 53 10.91 5.39 3.15
C ALA A 53 11.00 6.71 3.95
N PRO A 54 10.51 7.86 3.44
CA PRO A 54 10.62 9.14 4.14
C PRO A 54 9.81 9.17 5.45
N CYS A 55 8.78 8.35 5.55
CA CYS A 55 7.95 8.25 6.76
C CYS A 55 8.70 7.61 7.95
N THR A 56 9.63 6.70 7.71
CA THR A 56 10.47 6.12 8.77
C THR A 56 11.55 7.10 9.24
N THR A 57 12.15 7.81 8.29
CA THR A 57 13.21 8.78 8.57
C THR A 57 12.73 9.97 9.41
N ILE A 58 11.51 10.46 9.16
CA ILE A 58 10.98 11.63 9.85
C ILE A 58 10.33 11.29 11.20
N CYS A 59 10.09 10.02 11.50
CA CYS A 59 9.38 9.61 12.71
C CYS A 59 10.25 9.85 13.96
N PRO A 60 9.88 10.76 14.88
CA PRO A 60 10.71 11.11 16.03
C PRO A 60 10.79 9.98 17.07
N THR A 61 9.78 9.12 17.12
CA THR A 61 9.71 8.01 18.07
C THR A 61 10.11 6.67 17.45
N THR A 62 10.50 6.67 16.17
CA THR A 62 10.77 5.44 15.42
C THR A 62 9.61 4.43 15.44
N ALA A 63 8.39 4.93 15.59
CA ALA A 63 7.17 4.11 15.51
C ALA A 63 6.97 3.51 14.12
N LEU A 64 7.45 4.20 13.06
CA LEU A 64 7.53 3.64 11.72
C LEU A 64 8.93 3.11 11.47
N PHE A 65 9.04 1.87 11.02
CA PHE A 65 10.31 1.18 10.81
C PHE A 65 10.24 0.25 9.60
N THR A 66 11.40 -0.15 9.08
CA THR A 66 11.49 -1.14 8.02
C THR A 66 11.93 -2.47 8.62
N ARG A 67 11.17 -3.53 8.38
CA ARG A 67 11.47 -4.91 8.78
C ARG A 67 12.60 -5.47 7.90
N SER A 68 13.19 -6.59 8.34
CA SER A 68 14.26 -7.29 7.61
C SER A 68 13.81 -7.82 6.23
N ASP A 69 12.51 -8.09 6.05
CA ASP A 69 11.89 -8.48 4.79
C ASP A 69 11.56 -7.30 3.87
N GLY A 70 11.90 -6.08 4.30
CA GLY A 70 11.68 -4.85 3.54
C GLY A 70 10.27 -4.29 3.63
N ILE A 71 9.39 -4.87 4.44
CA ILE A 71 8.08 -4.30 4.75
C ILE A 71 8.29 -3.08 5.66
N VAL A 72 7.71 -1.95 5.29
CA VAL A 72 7.62 -0.79 6.19
C VAL A 72 6.43 -1.01 7.10
N ASP A 73 6.67 -1.18 8.38
CA ASP A 73 5.67 -1.47 9.41
C ASP A 73 5.54 -0.32 10.41
N PHE A 74 4.66 -0.44 11.39
CA PHE A 74 4.41 0.57 12.40
C PHE A 74 4.08 -0.09 13.75
N ASP A 75 4.36 0.65 14.81
CA ASP A 75 4.16 0.29 16.20
C ASP A 75 3.30 1.36 16.87
N ASP A 76 2.08 1.01 17.22
CA ASP A 76 1.06 1.93 17.74
C ASP A 76 1.45 2.45 19.12
N ASP A 77 2.05 1.61 19.96
CA ASP A 77 2.46 1.97 21.33
C ASP A 77 3.54 3.07 21.36
N ARG A 78 4.32 3.17 20.28
CA ARG A 78 5.38 4.17 20.14
C ARG A 78 4.91 5.43 19.43
N CYS A 79 3.73 5.41 18.82
CA CYS A 79 3.22 6.53 18.05
C CYS A 79 2.65 7.63 18.96
N ILE A 80 3.11 8.87 18.76
CA ILE A 80 2.63 10.05 19.49
C ILE A 80 1.63 10.89 18.68
N GLY A 81 1.14 10.41 17.55
CA GLY A 81 0.15 11.11 16.72
C GLY A 81 0.62 12.42 16.08
N CYS A 82 1.93 12.68 15.96
CA CYS A 82 2.47 13.97 15.50
C CYS A 82 2.21 14.29 14.01
N LYS A 83 1.71 13.33 13.22
CA LYS A 83 1.34 13.49 11.79
C LYS A 83 2.49 13.81 10.82
N SER A 84 3.74 13.89 11.27
CA SER A 84 4.89 14.20 10.42
C SER A 84 5.06 13.21 9.27
N CYS A 85 4.80 11.92 9.53
CA CYS A 85 4.87 10.85 8.52
C CYS A 85 3.85 11.02 7.39
N MET A 86 2.67 11.58 7.67
CA MET A 86 1.66 11.86 6.65
C MET A 86 2.13 12.95 5.68
N GLN A 87 2.79 14.00 6.20
CA GLN A 87 3.34 15.09 5.38
C GLN A 87 4.54 14.62 4.54
N ALA A 88 5.34 13.71 5.08
CA ALA A 88 6.50 13.16 4.39
C ALA A 88 6.13 12.16 3.27
N CYS A 89 4.98 11.52 3.36
CA CYS A 89 4.57 10.49 2.40
C CYS A 89 4.10 11.12 1.08
N PRO A 90 4.80 10.90 -0.05
CA PRO A 90 4.37 11.46 -1.33
C PRO A 90 3.15 10.76 -1.93
N TYR A 91 2.69 9.66 -1.33
CA TYR A 91 1.62 8.80 -1.86
C TYR A 91 0.31 8.94 -1.10
N ASP A 92 0.26 9.73 -0.01
CA ASP A 92 -0.91 9.87 0.88
C ASP A 92 -1.39 8.51 1.41
N ALA A 93 -0.43 7.66 1.81
CA ALA A 93 -0.70 6.28 2.20
C ALA A 93 -0.88 6.08 3.70
N LEU A 94 -0.75 7.14 4.51
CA LEU A 94 -0.96 7.11 5.95
C LEU A 94 -2.23 7.88 6.32
N TYR A 95 -2.89 7.45 7.38
CA TYR A 95 -3.98 8.16 8.01
C TYR A 95 -3.81 8.16 9.53
N ILE A 96 -4.59 8.96 10.23
CA ILE A 96 -4.71 8.87 11.68
C ILE A 96 -5.94 8.04 12.00
N ASP A 97 -5.77 7.03 12.82
CA ASP A 97 -6.89 6.28 13.34
C ASP A 97 -7.77 7.22 14.18
N PRO A 98 -9.08 7.30 13.92
CA PRO A 98 -9.96 8.20 14.64
C PRO A 98 -10.21 7.78 16.10
N ASP A 99 -10.03 6.51 16.42
CA ASP A 99 -10.30 5.97 17.75
C ASP A 99 -9.04 6.04 18.64
N ASP A 100 -7.90 5.56 18.13
CA ASP A 100 -6.64 5.49 18.88
C ASP A 100 -5.73 6.70 18.69
N HIS A 101 -6.02 7.56 17.70
CA HIS A 101 -5.26 8.77 17.37
C HIS A 101 -3.80 8.51 16.94
N VAL A 102 -3.46 7.30 16.54
CA VAL A 102 -2.14 6.89 16.03
C VAL A 102 -2.09 6.91 14.50
N ALA A 103 -0.89 7.00 13.95
CA ALA A 103 -0.69 6.98 12.51
C ALA A 103 -0.63 5.54 12.00
N GLU A 104 -1.52 5.19 11.11
CA GLU A 104 -1.59 3.88 10.51
C GLU A 104 -1.44 3.91 8.99
N LYS A 105 -1.14 2.75 8.41
CA LYS A 105 -1.02 2.52 6.96
C LYS A 105 -1.15 1.04 6.62
N CYS A 106 -1.12 0.71 5.33
CA CYS A 106 -0.95 -0.68 4.91
C CYS A 106 0.40 -1.21 5.43
N ASN A 107 0.36 -2.30 6.20
CA ASN A 107 1.52 -3.05 6.69
C ASN A 107 1.75 -4.35 5.90
N PHE A 108 1.18 -4.44 4.70
CA PHE A 108 1.27 -5.60 3.80
C PHE A 108 0.68 -6.89 4.38
N CYS A 109 -0.22 -6.77 5.36
CA CYS A 109 -0.75 -7.91 6.14
C CYS A 109 0.38 -8.77 6.75
N ALA A 110 1.37 -8.13 7.40
CA ALA A 110 2.56 -8.78 7.93
C ALA A 110 2.23 -10.02 8.77
N HIS A 111 1.19 -9.95 9.62
CA HIS A 111 0.70 -11.07 10.43
C HIS A 111 0.29 -12.30 9.60
N ARG A 112 -0.22 -12.11 8.38
CA ARG A 112 -0.56 -13.22 7.45
C ARG A 112 0.67 -13.77 6.77
N ILE A 113 1.57 -12.87 6.32
CA ILE A 113 2.81 -13.26 5.63
C ILE A 113 3.71 -14.07 6.57
N ASP A 114 3.81 -13.67 7.84
CA ASP A 114 4.62 -14.35 8.85
C ASP A 114 4.20 -15.82 9.08
N ILE A 115 2.97 -16.18 8.74
CA ILE A 115 2.45 -17.56 8.79
C ILE A 115 2.29 -18.20 7.39
N GLY A 116 2.86 -17.58 6.36
CA GLY A 116 2.88 -18.12 5.00
C GLY A 116 1.59 -17.91 4.20
N LEU A 117 0.72 -17.01 4.62
CA LEU A 117 -0.52 -16.66 3.91
C LEU A 117 -0.32 -15.39 3.07
N GLU A 118 -1.08 -15.28 1.99
CA GLU A 118 -1.11 -14.08 1.15
C GLU A 118 -1.89 -12.93 1.81
N PRO A 119 -1.58 -11.66 1.46
CA PRO A 119 -2.36 -10.52 1.90
C PRO A 119 -3.85 -10.63 1.51
N SER A 120 -4.76 -10.22 2.40
CA SER A 120 -6.21 -10.34 2.18
C SER A 120 -6.68 -9.67 0.89
N CYS A 121 -6.08 -8.55 0.50
CA CYS A 121 -6.44 -7.85 -0.73
C CYS A 121 -6.05 -8.61 -2.02
N VAL A 122 -5.06 -9.50 -1.93
CA VAL A 122 -4.66 -10.38 -3.05
C VAL A 122 -5.67 -11.50 -3.18
N VAL A 123 -5.93 -12.20 -2.08
CA VAL A 123 -6.84 -13.38 -2.03
C VAL A 123 -8.24 -13.07 -2.56
N VAL A 124 -8.78 -11.89 -2.26
CA VAL A 124 -10.17 -11.54 -2.64
C VAL A 124 -10.29 -10.91 -4.02
N CYS A 125 -9.18 -10.69 -4.73
CA CYS A 125 -9.24 -10.00 -6.02
C CYS A 125 -9.73 -10.96 -7.13
N PRO A 126 -10.95 -10.83 -7.65
CA PRO A 126 -11.51 -11.77 -8.62
C PRO A 126 -10.83 -11.69 -9.99
N GLU A 127 -10.14 -10.60 -10.29
CA GLU A 127 -9.40 -10.38 -11.55
C GLU A 127 -7.89 -10.60 -11.38
N GLU A 128 -7.44 -11.08 -10.21
CA GLU A 128 -6.00 -11.26 -9.91
C GLU A 128 -5.14 -10.01 -10.28
N ALA A 129 -5.77 -8.82 -10.14
CA ALA A 129 -5.14 -7.55 -10.52
C ALA A 129 -4.06 -7.08 -9.53
N ILE A 130 -3.96 -7.74 -8.39
CA ILE A 130 -2.96 -7.49 -7.36
C ILE A 130 -2.12 -8.75 -7.23
N VAL A 131 -0.85 -8.65 -7.57
CA VAL A 131 0.10 -9.75 -7.45
C VAL A 131 0.99 -9.52 -6.23
N PHE A 132 1.32 -10.59 -5.54
CA PHE A 132 2.17 -10.62 -4.36
C PHE A 132 3.32 -11.59 -4.58
N GLY A 133 4.48 -11.30 -4.01
CA GLY A 133 5.63 -12.20 -4.02
C GLY A 133 6.92 -11.51 -3.62
N ASP A 134 7.98 -12.29 -3.55
CA ASP A 134 9.32 -11.86 -3.23
C ASP A 134 10.06 -11.45 -4.53
N LEU A 135 10.48 -10.18 -4.61
CA LEU A 135 11.21 -9.63 -5.75
C LEU A 135 12.68 -10.05 -5.76
N ASP A 136 13.25 -10.43 -4.62
CA ASP A 136 14.63 -10.90 -4.52
C ASP A 136 14.77 -12.35 -5.02
N ASN A 137 13.69 -13.11 -4.98
CA ASN A 137 13.62 -14.43 -5.60
C ASN A 137 13.39 -14.31 -7.10
N LYS A 138 14.45 -14.57 -7.88
CA LYS A 138 14.43 -14.46 -9.36
C LYS A 138 13.45 -15.43 -10.05
N ASP A 139 13.10 -16.52 -9.38
CA ASP A 139 12.21 -17.55 -9.91
C ASP A 139 10.75 -17.31 -9.53
N SER A 140 10.46 -16.28 -8.72
CA SER A 140 9.09 -15.90 -8.36
C SER A 140 8.32 -15.37 -9.57
N ASP A 141 7.00 -15.62 -9.60
CA ASP A 141 6.10 -15.12 -10.66
C ASP A 141 6.17 -13.60 -10.78
N ILE A 142 6.20 -12.88 -9.66
CA ILE A 142 6.27 -11.41 -9.66
C ILE A 142 7.59 -10.92 -10.28
N SER A 143 8.73 -11.57 -9.99
CA SER A 143 10.03 -11.18 -10.56
C SER A 143 10.07 -11.40 -12.07
N GLN A 144 9.44 -12.48 -12.54
CA GLN A 144 9.32 -12.77 -13.97
C GLN A 144 8.39 -11.77 -14.67
N ARG A 145 7.24 -11.43 -14.06
CA ARG A 145 6.32 -10.42 -14.60
C ARG A 145 6.98 -9.05 -14.70
N VAL A 146 7.69 -8.60 -13.67
CA VAL A 146 8.40 -7.32 -13.67
C VAL A 146 9.47 -7.24 -14.76
N LYS A 147 10.11 -8.37 -15.11
CA LYS A 147 11.08 -8.40 -16.21
C LYS A 147 10.43 -8.38 -17.60
N ASN A 148 9.30 -9.05 -17.74
CA ASN A 148 8.67 -9.30 -19.04
C ASN A 148 7.64 -8.22 -19.40
N GLU A 149 7.04 -7.56 -18.42
CA GLU A 149 6.00 -6.59 -18.63
C GLU A 149 6.54 -5.16 -18.43
N LYS A 150 5.97 -4.20 -19.16
CA LYS A 150 6.29 -2.78 -18.96
C LYS A 150 5.69 -2.30 -17.66
N THR A 151 6.52 -2.19 -16.64
CA THR A 151 6.12 -1.69 -15.32
C THR A 151 6.33 -0.19 -15.20
N THR A 152 5.52 0.47 -14.39
CA THR A 152 5.66 1.90 -14.06
C THR A 152 5.57 2.07 -12.55
N VAL A 153 6.39 2.97 -12.03
CA VAL A 153 6.45 3.30 -10.61
C VAL A 153 5.80 4.67 -10.39
N ARG A 154 4.99 4.78 -9.35
CA ARG A 154 4.29 6.04 -9.04
C ARG A 154 5.25 7.07 -8.43
N LYS A 155 5.18 8.33 -8.93
CA LYS A 155 5.93 9.48 -8.40
C LYS A 155 7.43 9.19 -8.22
N GLN A 156 8.05 8.58 -9.22
CA GLN A 156 9.48 8.22 -9.20
C GLN A 156 10.37 9.43 -8.92
N GLU A 157 9.95 10.62 -9.36
CA GLU A 157 10.64 11.90 -9.18
C GLU A 157 10.78 12.32 -7.69
N LYS A 158 10.06 11.67 -6.77
CA LYS A 158 10.14 11.95 -5.33
C LYS A 158 11.27 11.22 -4.61
N GLY A 159 12.01 10.35 -5.30
CA GLY A 159 13.20 9.68 -4.77
C GLY A 159 12.98 8.64 -3.67
N ALA A 160 11.72 8.34 -3.33
CA ALA A 160 11.39 7.39 -2.26
C ALA A 160 11.59 5.91 -2.66
N LYS A 161 11.93 5.62 -3.92
CA LYS A 161 12.07 4.27 -4.49
C LYS A 161 10.92 3.34 -4.07
N PRO A 162 9.69 3.61 -4.51
CA PRO A 162 8.56 2.75 -4.16
C PRO A 162 8.79 1.35 -4.71
N LYS A 163 8.51 0.35 -3.89
CA LYS A 163 8.41 -1.04 -4.35
C LYS A 163 7.13 -1.20 -5.16
N LEU A 164 7.15 -2.01 -6.18
CA LEU A 164 6.04 -2.18 -7.14
C LEU A 164 4.75 -2.70 -6.50
#